data_8c1db227b3e5a53cb93889f3335e0f19
#
_entry.id   8c1db227b3e5a53cb93889f3335e0f19
#
_cell.length_a   1.000
_cell.length_b   1.000
_cell.length_c   1.000
_cell.angle_alpha   90.00
_cell.angle_beta   90.00
_cell.angle_gamma   90.00
#
_symmetry.space_group_name_H-M   'P 1'
#
loop_
_entity.id
_entity.type
_entity.pdbx_description
1 polymer ?
#
loop_
_entity_poly.entity_id
_entity_poly.type
_entity_poly.pdbx_seq_one_letter_code
_entity_poly.pdbx_strand_id
1 'polypeptide(L)'
;MSEYVGSYAQRLNWLTGFGGSAGSAAVLQDRAAMFTDGRYTVQVREQVSGALYDYEDVPATSPAKWIAEHAPEGAKIGYDAWLHGIGWAEEAEAAFARRGIELVPVDGNPIDAIWDDRPQASLAAAVPHGDEHAGRSSADKRSEVADWLKQEGYDATVVSALDSVAWLLNMRGSDVDNTPVALSYVLAHADGTSELFIAP
;
A
#
# COMPACT_ATOMS: atom_id res chain seq x y z
N MET A 1 2.49 -2.20 -3.05
CA MET A 1 2.33 -1.19 -1.97
C MET A 1 3.56 -0.31 -1.94
N SER A 2 3.43 1.01 -1.77
CA SER A 2 4.55 1.94 -1.66
C SER A 2 4.55 2.54 -0.26
N GLU A 3 5.73 2.81 0.31
CA GLU A 3 5.84 3.47 1.62
C GLU A 3 5.27 4.89 1.57
N TYR A 4 5.47 5.60 0.46
CA TYR A 4 4.91 6.92 0.21
C TYR A 4 3.85 6.84 -0.87
N VAL A 5 2.76 7.55 -0.67
CA VAL A 5 1.60 7.54 -1.56
C VAL A 5 1.27 8.97 -2.00
N GLY A 6 0.71 9.10 -3.19
CA GLY A 6 0.22 10.40 -3.67
C GLY A 6 -0.91 10.95 -2.81
N SER A 7 -1.13 12.25 -2.88
CA SER A 7 -2.12 12.97 -2.05
C SER A 7 -3.52 12.35 -2.10
N TYR A 8 -3.95 11.87 -3.27
CA TYR A 8 -5.25 11.22 -3.48
C TYR A 8 -5.41 9.90 -2.71
N ALA A 9 -4.33 9.27 -2.28
CA ALA A 9 -4.30 7.98 -1.61
C ALA A 9 -4.01 8.09 -0.10
N GLN A 10 -3.87 9.30 0.45
CA GLN A 10 -3.59 9.54 1.87
C GLN A 10 -4.82 9.39 2.77
N ARG A 11 -5.52 8.26 2.62
CA ARG A 11 -6.77 7.97 3.35
C ARG A 11 -6.59 7.94 4.87
N LEU A 12 -5.48 7.35 5.35
CA LEU A 12 -5.18 7.30 6.77
C LEU A 12 -5.00 8.70 7.36
N ASN A 13 -4.25 9.56 6.67
CA ASN A 13 -4.05 10.94 7.08
C ASN A 13 -5.38 11.71 7.11
N TRP A 14 -6.21 11.58 6.08
CA TRP A 14 -7.51 12.22 6.03
C TRP A 14 -8.42 11.76 7.18
N LEU A 15 -8.45 10.45 7.46
CA LEU A 15 -9.32 9.88 8.50
C LEU A 15 -8.87 10.25 9.92
N THR A 16 -7.56 10.26 10.17
CA THR A 16 -7.01 10.31 11.54
C THR A 16 -6.17 11.55 11.83
N GLY A 17 -5.69 12.25 10.80
CA GLY A 17 -4.67 13.30 10.91
C GLY A 17 -3.23 12.78 10.93
N PHE A 18 -3.02 11.45 10.95
CA PHE A 18 -1.69 10.85 11.04
C PHE A 18 -0.92 10.91 9.72
N GLY A 19 0.22 11.60 9.72
CA GLY A 19 1.08 11.79 8.54
C GLY A 19 2.33 10.90 8.51
N GLY A 20 2.46 9.92 9.40
CA GLY A 20 3.59 8.97 9.38
C GLY A 20 3.48 7.93 8.27
N SER A 21 4.61 7.36 7.86
CA SER A 21 4.66 6.39 6.75
C SER A 21 4.25 4.95 7.12
N ALA A 22 4.08 4.66 8.41
CA ALA A 22 3.65 3.34 8.88
C ALA A 22 2.52 3.47 9.90
N GLY A 23 1.32 3.15 9.47
CA GLY A 23 0.14 3.17 10.31
C GLY A 23 -1.08 2.54 9.65
N SER A 24 -2.04 2.15 10.48
CA SER A 24 -3.35 1.69 10.06
C SER A 24 -4.39 2.06 11.12
N ALA A 25 -5.65 2.06 10.75
CA ALA A 25 -6.75 2.33 11.67
C ALA A 25 -7.81 1.23 11.59
N ALA A 26 -8.41 0.91 12.74
CA ALA A 26 -9.62 0.11 12.83
C ALA A 26 -10.73 0.98 13.42
N VAL A 27 -11.91 0.95 12.81
CA VAL A 27 -13.07 1.72 13.25
C VAL A 27 -14.24 0.77 13.48
N LEU A 28 -14.73 0.73 14.70
CA LEU A 28 -15.96 0.05 15.08
C LEU A 28 -17.07 1.09 15.31
N GLN A 29 -18.26 0.65 15.67
CA GLN A 29 -19.40 1.55 15.85
C GLN A 29 -19.25 2.52 17.01
N ASP A 30 -18.55 2.13 18.07
CA ASP A 30 -18.43 2.87 19.33
C ASP A 30 -17.00 3.24 19.71
N ARG A 31 -16.01 2.77 18.98
CA ARG A 31 -14.59 3.01 19.22
C ARG A 31 -13.75 2.86 17.97
N ALA A 32 -12.54 3.43 18.02
CA ALA A 32 -11.55 3.28 16.96
C ALA A 32 -10.16 3.16 17.56
N ALA A 33 -9.23 2.54 16.83
CA ALA A 33 -7.84 2.48 17.21
C ALA A 33 -6.93 2.85 16.05
N MET A 34 -5.83 3.52 16.39
CA MET A 34 -4.73 3.86 15.50
C MET A 34 -3.52 3.00 15.85
N PHE A 35 -3.01 2.27 14.87
CA PHE A 35 -1.88 1.35 15.01
C PHE A 35 -0.65 1.94 14.35
N THR A 36 0.45 1.98 15.07
CA THR A 36 1.74 2.42 14.53
C THR A 36 2.89 1.74 15.26
N ASP A 37 4.11 1.88 14.76
CA ASP A 37 5.29 1.29 15.40
C ASP A 37 6.05 2.31 16.28
N GLY A 38 7.08 1.84 16.96
CA GLY A 38 7.86 2.61 17.93
C GLY A 38 8.49 3.90 17.39
N ARG A 39 8.60 4.07 16.07
CA ARG A 39 9.10 5.31 15.45
C ARG A 39 8.14 6.49 15.60
N TYR A 40 6.86 6.22 15.78
CA TYR A 40 5.79 7.21 15.73
C TYR A 40 5.02 7.41 17.04
N THR A 41 5.50 6.88 18.16
CA THR A 41 4.81 6.93 19.47
C THR A 41 4.53 8.34 19.98
N VAL A 42 5.37 9.32 19.64
CA VAL A 42 5.15 10.74 19.96
C VAL A 42 4.23 11.37 18.92
N GLN A 43 4.57 11.22 17.64
CA GLN A 43 3.84 11.86 16.55
C GLN A 43 2.36 11.47 16.52
N VAL A 44 2.02 10.20 16.79
CA VAL A 44 0.63 9.75 16.82
C VAL A 44 -0.19 10.47 17.88
N ARG A 45 0.39 10.75 19.04
CA ARG A 45 -0.29 11.48 20.14
C ARG A 45 -0.46 12.96 19.87
N GLU A 46 0.40 13.53 19.03
CA GLU A 46 0.30 14.94 18.64
C GLU A 46 -0.69 15.17 17.50
N GLN A 47 -0.83 14.19 16.59
CA GLN A 47 -1.61 14.33 15.37
C GLN A 47 -3.00 13.69 15.44
N VAL A 48 -3.16 12.61 16.19
CA VAL A 48 -4.41 11.84 16.27
C VAL A 48 -5.12 12.14 17.59
N SER A 49 -6.42 12.39 17.53
CA SER A 49 -7.21 12.69 18.72
C SER A 49 -7.38 11.46 19.63
N GLY A 50 -6.79 11.49 20.82
CA GLY A 50 -6.98 10.45 21.85
C GLY A 50 -8.40 10.41 22.45
N ALA A 51 -9.27 11.36 22.11
CA ALA A 51 -10.68 11.29 22.44
C ALA A 51 -11.49 10.39 21.49
N LEU A 52 -10.92 10.09 20.31
CA LEU A 52 -11.58 9.30 19.26
C LEU A 52 -10.88 7.96 19.02
N TYR A 53 -9.57 7.87 19.27
CA TYR A 53 -8.77 6.71 18.95
C TYR A 53 -7.97 6.21 20.13
N ASP A 54 -7.98 4.90 20.36
CA ASP A 54 -6.97 4.22 21.15
C ASP A 54 -5.65 4.18 20.36
N TYR A 55 -4.51 4.25 21.04
CA TYR A 55 -3.20 4.13 20.39
C TYR A 55 -2.61 2.77 20.67
N GLU A 56 -2.39 2.00 19.61
CA GLU A 56 -1.88 0.63 19.68
C GLU A 56 -0.48 0.54 19.04
N ASP A 57 0.37 -0.22 19.69
CA ASP A 57 1.76 -0.44 19.23
C ASP A 57 1.88 -1.75 18.45
N VAL A 58 2.35 -1.65 17.21
CA VAL A 58 2.67 -2.80 16.37
C VAL A 58 4.16 -3.13 16.56
N PRO A 59 4.54 -4.40 16.79
CA PRO A 59 3.77 -5.63 16.61
C PRO A 59 3.03 -6.16 17.84
N ALA A 60 3.03 -5.47 18.98
CA ALA A 60 2.42 -5.98 20.21
C ALA A 60 0.92 -6.27 20.03
N THR A 61 0.20 -5.37 19.35
CA THR A 61 -1.22 -5.53 19.03
C THR A 61 -1.44 -5.33 17.52
N SER A 62 -1.83 -6.38 16.79
CA SER A 62 -2.23 -6.22 15.39
C SER A 62 -3.67 -5.70 15.28
N PRO A 63 -4.04 -5.00 14.18
CA PRO A 63 -5.42 -4.59 13.93
C PRO A 63 -6.41 -5.75 14.03
N ALA A 64 -6.09 -6.90 13.47
CA ALA A 64 -6.94 -8.08 13.53
C ALA A 64 -7.19 -8.57 14.96
N LYS A 65 -6.14 -8.60 15.79
CA LYS A 65 -6.25 -8.98 17.20
C LYS A 65 -7.13 -7.99 17.98
N TRP A 66 -6.89 -6.70 17.82
CA TRP A 66 -7.69 -5.66 18.48
C TRP A 66 -9.17 -5.73 18.07
N ILE A 67 -9.44 -5.90 16.78
CA ILE A 67 -10.82 -6.07 16.29
C ILE A 67 -11.45 -7.32 16.90
N ALA A 68 -10.75 -8.45 16.93
CA ALA A 68 -11.24 -9.68 17.53
C ALA A 68 -11.57 -9.53 19.02
N GLU A 69 -10.86 -8.68 19.75
CA GLU A 69 -11.09 -8.41 21.17
C GLU A 69 -12.28 -7.47 21.43
N HIS A 70 -12.49 -6.49 20.55
CA HIS A 70 -13.43 -5.39 20.80
C HIS A 70 -14.70 -5.43 19.97
N ALA A 71 -14.71 -6.07 18.79
CA ALA A 71 -15.91 -6.17 17.98
C ALA A 71 -16.95 -7.09 18.65
N PRO A 72 -18.25 -6.83 18.46
CA PRO A 72 -19.30 -7.75 18.91
C PRO A 72 -19.15 -9.14 18.29
N GLU A 73 -19.58 -10.18 19.02
CA GLU A 73 -19.65 -11.53 18.48
C GLU A 73 -20.56 -11.58 17.25
N GLY A 74 -20.14 -12.26 16.20
CA GLY A 74 -20.87 -12.33 14.94
C GLY A 74 -20.85 -11.06 14.10
N ALA A 75 -20.03 -10.07 14.45
CA ALA A 75 -19.91 -8.84 13.67
C ALA A 75 -19.39 -9.10 12.25
N LYS A 76 -19.71 -8.18 11.33
CA LYS A 76 -19.11 -8.13 9.99
C LYS A 76 -18.10 -6.99 9.93
N ILE A 77 -16.87 -7.32 9.58
CA ILE A 77 -15.77 -6.36 9.44
C ILE A 77 -15.46 -6.18 7.97
N GLY A 78 -15.75 -4.98 7.46
CA GLY A 78 -15.44 -4.62 6.07
C GLY A 78 -13.97 -4.25 5.88
N TYR A 79 -13.40 -4.62 4.75
CA TYR A 79 -12.06 -4.20 4.34
C TYR A 79 -11.98 -3.97 2.84
N ASP A 80 -11.13 -3.04 2.43
CA ASP A 80 -10.82 -2.80 1.02
C ASP A 80 -9.75 -3.81 0.55
N ALA A 81 -10.15 -4.77 -0.27
CA ALA A 81 -9.27 -5.83 -0.76
C ALA A 81 -8.13 -5.31 -1.65
N TRP A 82 -8.22 -4.11 -2.23
CA TRP A 82 -7.15 -3.47 -2.97
C TRP A 82 -6.01 -2.93 -2.09
N LEU A 83 -6.28 -2.73 -0.80
CA LEU A 83 -5.31 -2.19 0.16
C LEU A 83 -4.72 -3.26 1.09
N HIS A 84 -5.20 -4.49 1.05
CA HIS A 84 -4.78 -5.58 1.94
C HIS A 84 -4.29 -6.78 1.15
N GLY A 85 -3.16 -7.34 1.55
CA GLY A 85 -2.66 -8.58 0.96
C GLY A 85 -3.41 -9.82 1.47
N ILE A 86 -3.32 -10.92 0.70
CA ILE A 86 -3.96 -12.21 1.05
C ILE A 86 -3.55 -12.68 2.45
N GLY A 87 -2.25 -12.63 2.79
CA GLY A 87 -1.78 -13.07 4.11
C GLY A 87 -2.37 -12.29 5.28
N TRP A 88 -2.64 -10.99 5.09
CA TRP A 88 -3.35 -10.20 6.10
C TRP A 88 -4.80 -10.66 6.26
N ALA A 89 -5.49 -10.94 5.15
CA ALA A 89 -6.88 -11.41 5.19
C ALA A 89 -6.99 -12.78 5.89
N GLU A 90 -6.10 -13.71 5.55
CA GLU A 90 -6.03 -15.04 6.18
C GLU A 90 -5.74 -14.95 7.69
N GLU A 91 -4.82 -14.08 8.11
CA GLU A 91 -4.53 -13.81 9.53
C GLU A 91 -5.75 -13.23 10.25
N ALA A 92 -6.44 -12.27 9.62
CA ALA A 92 -7.63 -11.66 10.18
C ALA A 92 -8.78 -12.67 10.32
N GLU A 93 -9.05 -13.49 9.29
CA GLU A 93 -10.05 -14.55 9.35
C GLU A 93 -9.76 -15.54 10.48
N ALA A 94 -8.50 -15.97 10.63
CA ALA A 94 -8.09 -16.86 11.71
C ALA A 94 -8.29 -16.24 13.11
N ALA A 95 -8.00 -14.96 13.27
CA ALA A 95 -8.24 -14.22 14.51
C ALA A 95 -9.73 -14.10 14.83
N PHE A 96 -10.57 -13.92 13.82
CA PHE A 96 -12.01 -13.68 13.93
C PHE A 96 -12.82 -14.94 14.17
N ALA A 97 -12.34 -16.10 13.71
CA ALA A 97 -13.06 -17.37 13.71
C ALA A 97 -13.63 -17.76 15.09
N ARG A 98 -12.88 -17.51 16.18
CA ARG A 98 -13.31 -17.90 17.55
C ARG A 98 -14.51 -17.12 18.06
N ARG A 99 -14.82 -15.96 17.46
CA ARG A 99 -15.94 -15.10 17.85
C ARG A 99 -17.01 -15.00 16.78
N GLY A 100 -16.92 -15.84 15.74
CA GLY A 100 -17.86 -15.84 14.63
C GLY A 100 -17.90 -14.50 13.86
N ILE A 101 -16.84 -13.69 13.96
CA ILE A 101 -16.73 -12.44 13.22
C ILE A 101 -16.43 -12.78 11.76
N GLU A 102 -17.14 -12.15 10.84
CA GLU A 102 -16.97 -12.33 9.40
C GLU A 102 -16.13 -11.20 8.82
N LEU A 103 -15.05 -11.52 8.09
CA LEU A 103 -14.29 -10.56 7.29
C LEU A 103 -14.92 -10.45 5.90
N VAL A 104 -15.30 -9.24 5.48
CA VAL A 104 -16.06 -9.00 4.25
C VAL A 104 -15.32 -8.03 3.35
N PRO A 105 -14.91 -8.42 2.14
CA PRO A 105 -14.40 -7.46 1.17
C PRO A 105 -15.52 -6.50 0.76
N VAL A 106 -15.26 -5.20 0.81
CA VAL A 106 -16.22 -4.18 0.39
C VAL A 106 -15.93 -3.70 -1.02
N ASP A 107 -16.99 -3.39 -1.76
CA ASP A 107 -16.87 -2.79 -3.08
C ASP A 107 -16.69 -1.27 -2.92
N GLY A 108 -15.51 -0.80 -3.31
CA GLY A 108 -15.08 0.58 -3.08
C GLY A 108 -14.56 0.85 -1.66
N ASN A 109 -13.78 1.91 -1.51
CA ASN A 109 -13.23 2.29 -0.21
C ASN A 109 -14.23 3.19 0.54
N PRO A 110 -14.63 2.85 1.79
CA PRO A 110 -15.58 3.66 2.56
C PRO A 110 -15.14 5.12 2.77
N ILE A 111 -13.82 5.36 2.88
CA ILE A 111 -13.28 6.72 3.01
C ILE A 111 -13.49 7.51 1.72
N ASP A 112 -13.29 6.87 0.56
CA ASP A 112 -13.48 7.53 -0.74
C ASP A 112 -14.93 8.00 -0.94
N ALA A 113 -15.89 7.31 -0.33
CA ALA A 113 -17.31 7.66 -0.41
C ALA A 113 -17.69 8.90 0.41
N ILE A 114 -16.87 9.32 1.38
CA ILE A 114 -17.13 10.44 2.28
C ILE A 114 -16.06 11.53 2.22
N TRP A 115 -15.02 11.35 1.43
CA TRP A 115 -13.95 12.32 1.24
C TRP A 115 -14.28 13.25 0.06
N ASP A 116 -15.13 14.25 0.30
CA ASP A 116 -15.71 15.12 -0.74
C ASP A 116 -14.66 15.95 -1.51
N ASP A 117 -13.60 16.39 -0.84
CA ASP A 117 -12.51 17.18 -1.42
C ASP A 117 -11.26 16.35 -1.76
N ARG A 118 -11.44 15.05 -1.97
CA ARG A 118 -10.33 14.16 -2.30
C ARG A 118 -9.58 14.63 -3.56
N PRO A 119 -8.24 14.79 -3.46
CA PRO A 119 -7.44 15.13 -4.63
C PRO A 119 -7.57 14.08 -5.73
N GLN A 120 -7.43 14.51 -6.97
CA GLN A 120 -7.36 13.56 -8.09
C GLN A 120 -5.99 12.89 -8.12
N ALA A 121 -5.93 11.65 -8.65
CA ALA A 121 -4.68 10.99 -8.93
C ALA A 121 -3.84 11.84 -9.91
N SER A 122 -2.53 11.86 -9.69
CA SER A 122 -1.61 12.51 -10.64
C SER A 122 -1.73 11.86 -12.02
N LEU A 123 -1.69 12.70 -13.05
CA LEU A 123 -1.56 12.31 -14.45
C LEU A 123 -0.25 12.88 -15.02
N ALA A 124 0.78 13.01 -14.19
CA ALA A 124 2.06 13.54 -14.62
C ALA A 124 2.74 12.56 -15.58
N ALA A 125 3.31 13.10 -16.66
CA ALA A 125 4.00 12.29 -17.65
C ALA A 125 5.22 11.60 -17.04
N ALA A 126 5.37 10.31 -17.32
CA ALA A 126 6.63 9.61 -17.08
C ALA A 126 7.67 10.06 -18.11
N VAL A 127 8.88 10.35 -17.67
CA VAL A 127 9.97 10.84 -18.50
C VAL A 127 11.16 9.86 -18.51
N PRO A 128 11.85 9.70 -19.65
CA PRO A 128 13.07 8.90 -19.70
C PRO A 128 14.16 9.47 -18.78
N HIS A 129 14.89 8.59 -18.14
CA HIS A 129 16.09 8.91 -17.36
C HIS A 129 17.30 8.41 -18.12
N GLY A 130 18.12 9.32 -18.65
CA GLY A 130 19.20 9.01 -19.56
C GLY A 130 20.22 8.03 -18.97
N ASP A 131 20.83 7.23 -19.83
CA ASP A 131 21.80 6.21 -19.42
C ASP A 131 23.06 6.82 -18.76
N GLU A 132 23.39 8.07 -19.08
CA GLU A 132 24.44 8.87 -18.46
C GLU A 132 24.24 9.10 -16.97
N HIS A 133 22.98 9.09 -16.51
CA HIS A 133 22.60 9.19 -15.10
C HIS A 133 22.29 7.83 -14.48
N ALA A 134 21.76 6.89 -15.28
CA ALA A 134 21.35 5.58 -14.83
C ALA A 134 22.51 4.59 -14.68
N GLY A 135 23.65 4.85 -15.35
CA GLY A 135 24.86 4.00 -15.36
C GLY A 135 24.74 2.71 -16.16
N ARG A 136 23.53 2.26 -16.47
CA ARG A 136 23.21 1.07 -17.29
C ARG A 136 21.94 1.31 -18.10
N SER A 137 21.92 0.76 -19.31
CA SER A 137 20.73 0.84 -20.15
C SER A 137 19.56 0.00 -19.60
N SER A 138 18.34 0.41 -19.89
CA SER A 138 17.13 -0.40 -19.58
C SER A 138 17.19 -1.77 -20.29
N ALA A 139 17.76 -1.83 -21.49
CA ALA A 139 17.91 -3.08 -22.24
C ALA A 139 18.79 -4.09 -21.49
N ASP A 140 19.94 -3.66 -20.96
CA ASP A 140 20.85 -4.52 -20.20
C ASP A 140 20.20 -5.02 -18.89
N LYS A 141 19.47 -4.16 -18.20
CA LYS A 141 18.75 -4.52 -16.97
C LYS A 141 17.66 -5.55 -17.24
N ARG A 142 16.88 -5.36 -18.31
CA ARG A 142 15.83 -6.32 -18.70
C ARG A 142 16.43 -7.66 -19.16
N SER A 143 17.55 -7.64 -19.85
CA SER A 143 18.27 -8.88 -20.23
C SER A 143 18.71 -9.66 -19.00
N GLU A 144 19.27 -9.00 -17.98
CA GLU A 144 19.69 -9.65 -16.74
C GLU A 144 18.49 -10.29 -15.99
N VAL A 145 17.35 -9.58 -15.92
CA VAL A 145 16.10 -10.14 -15.35
C VAL A 145 15.62 -11.33 -16.16
N ALA A 146 15.66 -11.24 -17.48
CA ALA A 146 15.25 -12.35 -18.37
C ALA A 146 16.15 -13.59 -18.20
N ASP A 147 17.44 -13.40 -18.05
CA ASP A 147 18.37 -14.51 -17.83
C ASP A 147 18.15 -15.16 -16.46
N TRP A 148 17.86 -14.37 -15.42
CA TRP A 148 17.48 -14.90 -14.12
C TRP A 148 16.17 -15.68 -14.19
N LEU A 149 15.13 -15.16 -14.88
CA LEU A 149 13.86 -15.86 -15.05
C LEU A 149 14.05 -17.22 -15.71
N LYS A 150 14.86 -17.30 -16.78
CA LYS A 150 15.19 -18.57 -17.45
C LYS A 150 15.89 -19.56 -16.52
N GLN A 151 16.86 -19.08 -15.72
CA GLN A 151 17.59 -19.92 -14.76
C GLN A 151 16.68 -20.51 -13.69
N GLU A 152 15.71 -19.74 -13.22
CA GLU A 152 14.74 -20.16 -12.20
C GLU A 152 13.53 -20.91 -12.80
N GLY A 153 13.42 -20.97 -14.12
CA GLY A 153 12.32 -21.67 -14.82
C GLY A 153 11.00 -20.89 -14.80
N TYR A 154 11.04 -19.58 -14.73
CA TYR A 154 9.87 -18.70 -14.81
C TYR A 154 9.72 -18.10 -16.21
N ASP A 155 8.48 -17.94 -16.68
CA ASP A 155 8.18 -17.30 -17.95
C ASP A 155 8.15 -15.77 -17.84
N ALA A 156 7.73 -15.24 -16.71
CA ALA A 156 7.61 -13.81 -16.45
C ALA A 156 7.59 -13.48 -14.96
N THR A 157 7.77 -12.19 -14.63
CA THR A 157 7.57 -11.67 -13.27
C THR A 157 6.86 -10.32 -13.30
N VAL A 158 6.02 -10.06 -12.28
CA VAL A 158 5.38 -8.76 -12.07
C VAL A 158 6.26 -7.90 -11.16
N VAL A 159 6.67 -6.74 -11.64
CA VAL A 159 7.37 -5.73 -10.85
C VAL A 159 6.37 -4.66 -10.42
N SER A 160 6.07 -4.59 -9.12
CA SER A 160 5.08 -3.69 -8.54
C SER A 160 5.66 -2.60 -7.65
N ALA A 161 6.93 -2.71 -7.26
CA ALA A 161 7.61 -1.65 -6.52
C ALA A 161 7.98 -0.52 -7.49
N LEU A 162 7.51 0.70 -7.20
CA LEU A 162 7.63 1.84 -8.11
C LEU A 162 9.07 2.25 -8.41
N ASP A 163 9.95 2.15 -7.43
CA ASP A 163 11.39 2.37 -7.57
C ASP A 163 12.05 1.31 -8.45
N SER A 164 11.64 0.06 -8.32
CA SER A 164 12.12 -1.04 -9.16
C SER A 164 11.65 -0.89 -10.61
N VAL A 165 10.41 -0.45 -10.84
CA VAL A 165 9.91 -0.09 -12.18
C VAL A 165 10.74 1.05 -12.77
N ALA A 166 10.94 2.12 -11.98
CA ALA A 166 11.72 3.29 -12.38
C ALA A 166 13.18 2.92 -12.73
N TRP A 167 13.78 2.01 -11.95
CA TRP A 167 15.12 1.49 -12.21
C TRP A 167 15.18 0.61 -13.46
N LEU A 168 14.25 -0.34 -13.59
CA LEU A 168 14.25 -1.30 -14.70
C LEU A 168 14.08 -0.62 -16.06
N LEU A 169 13.19 0.36 -16.14
CA LEU A 169 12.85 1.02 -17.38
C LEU A 169 13.62 2.33 -17.62
N ASN A 170 14.51 2.75 -16.71
CA ASN A 170 15.16 4.05 -16.76
C ASN A 170 14.15 5.17 -16.98
N MET A 171 13.11 5.24 -16.12
CA MET A 171 12.09 6.26 -16.18
C MET A 171 11.90 6.95 -14.83
N ARG A 172 11.39 8.17 -14.87
CA ARG A 172 11.01 8.93 -13.68
C ARG A 172 9.62 9.50 -13.86
N GLY A 173 8.96 9.80 -12.75
CA GLY A 173 7.67 10.45 -12.72
C GLY A 173 7.57 11.40 -11.53
N SER A 174 6.42 12.03 -11.34
CA SER A 174 6.13 12.94 -10.23
C SER A 174 4.76 12.67 -9.59
N ASP A 175 4.35 11.41 -9.56
CA ASP A 175 3.07 11.00 -8.98
C ASP A 175 3.06 10.97 -7.45
N VAL A 176 4.25 10.97 -6.85
CA VAL A 176 4.45 10.96 -5.40
C VAL A 176 5.40 12.10 -5.04
N ASP A 177 5.00 12.92 -4.08
CA ASP A 177 5.80 14.05 -3.60
C ASP A 177 7.18 13.61 -3.12
N ASN A 178 8.22 14.35 -3.52
CA ASN A 178 9.61 14.09 -3.17
C ASN A 178 10.15 12.69 -3.57
N THR A 179 9.42 11.96 -4.39
CA THR A 179 9.79 10.62 -4.85
C THR A 179 9.63 10.55 -6.37
N PRO A 180 10.72 10.46 -7.16
CA PRO A 180 10.66 10.63 -8.62
C PRO A 180 10.19 9.35 -9.33
N VAL A 181 9.00 8.86 -9.01
CA VAL A 181 8.40 7.64 -9.56
C VAL A 181 7.07 7.93 -10.24
N ALA A 182 6.72 7.10 -11.22
CA ALA A 182 5.39 7.05 -11.83
C ALA A 182 4.61 5.85 -11.29
N LEU A 183 3.32 6.03 -11.03
CA LEU A 183 2.42 4.95 -10.60
C LEU A 183 2.22 3.96 -11.75
N SER A 184 2.86 2.80 -11.64
CA SER A 184 2.92 1.84 -12.73
C SER A 184 3.27 0.45 -12.26
N TYR A 185 3.06 -0.53 -13.14
CA TYR A 185 3.51 -1.90 -12.98
C TYR A 185 4.24 -2.35 -14.24
N VAL A 186 5.12 -3.32 -14.12
CA VAL A 186 5.78 -3.95 -15.27
C VAL A 186 5.59 -5.45 -15.19
N LEU A 187 5.22 -6.05 -16.32
CA LEU A 187 5.37 -7.47 -16.55
C LEU A 187 6.64 -7.68 -17.36
N ALA A 188 7.65 -8.29 -16.75
CA ALA A 188 8.93 -8.59 -17.40
C ALA A 188 8.97 -10.07 -17.79
N HIS A 189 9.29 -10.35 -19.07
CA HIS A 189 9.27 -11.69 -19.64
C HIS A 189 10.68 -12.28 -19.77
N ALA A 190 10.75 -13.62 -19.75
CA ALA A 190 11.98 -14.36 -19.92
C ALA A 190 12.63 -14.17 -21.31
N ASP A 191 11.92 -13.66 -22.29
CA ASP A 191 12.49 -13.33 -23.62
C ASP A 191 13.14 -11.93 -23.66
N GLY A 192 13.12 -11.17 -22.56
CA GLY A 192 13.68 -9.82 -22.44
C GLY A 192 12.72 -8.71 -22.84
N THR A 193 11.50 -9.04 -23.27
CA THR A 193 10.44 -8.06 -23.49
C THR A 193 9.81 -7.62 -22.17
N SER A 194 9.11 -6.49 -22.16
CA SER A 194 8.36 -6.03 -20.99
C SER A 194 7.13 -5.23 -21.41
N GLU A 195 6.08 -5.32 -20.61
CA GLU A 195 4.86 -4.55 -20.74
C GLU A 195 4.74 -3.57 -19.58
N LEU A 196 4.56 -2.29 -19.90
CA LEU A 196 4.37 -1.23 -18.91
C LEU A 196 2.87 -0.92 -18.79
N PHE A 197 2.36 -1.01 -17.58
CA PHE A 197 0.99 -0.63 -17.21
C PHE A 197 1.06 0.68 -16.43
N ILE A 198 0.64 1.76 -17.05
CA ILE A 198 0.63 3.12 -16.52
C ILE A 198 -0.64 3.83 -16.99
N ALA A 199 -1.16 4.75 -16.18
CA ALA A 199 -2.29 5.57 -16.60
C ALA A 199 -1.92 6.44 -17.84
N PRO A 200 -2.84 6.62 -18.78
CA PRO A 200 -2.60 7.41 -20.00
C PRO A 200 -2.40 8.90 -19.70
#